data_4b2462b3e25e5a9ffc5a544fcca71daa
#
_entry.id   4b2462b3e25e5a9ffc5a544fcca71daa
#
_cell.length_a   1.000
_cell.length_b   1.000
_cell.length_c   1.000
_cell.angle_alpha   90.00
_cell.angle_beta   90.00
_cell.angle_gamma   90.00
#
_symmetry.space_group_name_H-M   'P 1'
#
loop_
_entity.id
_entity.type
_entity.pdbx_description
1 polymer ?
#
loop_
_entity_poly.entity_id
_entity_poly.type
_entity_poly.pdbx_seq_one_letter_code
_entity_poly.pdbx_strand_id
1 'polypeptide(L)'
;MKKFLSFVLMVSYLYANDNLSARAVILSVDRTILSSEIAGEIIELSKSEGDSFKKGDTLIKIDCSVYKAQKRKIEVEKEISKLQLEKNKKLDTFGSIGTFEIQISQENYNKQQAENDIAAINVSRCSIQAPFDGRVASKKVSKHQSIKPQDELLEIVSSDNLEAKVVVPSSWLIWLKRGMEFDLMIDETKTKIKAQVVQLDSVIDPTSQSLSIRAKLIKPFENIIPGMSATAIFYQQKN
;
A
#
# COMPACT_ATOMS: atom_id res chain seq x y z
N MET A 1 -14.78 -78.25 -36.26
CA MET A 1 -14.34 -76.92 -36.69
C MET A 1 -14.79 -75.94 -35.61
N LYS A 2 -13.91 -75.59 -34.66
CA LYS A 2 -14.20 -74.68 -33.54
C LYS A 2 -13.54 -73.35 -33.86
N LYS A 3 -14.34 -72.28 -34.07
CA LYS A 3 -13.86 -70.92 -34.26
C LYS A 3 -13.59 -70.26 -32.88
N PHE A 4 -12.33 -70.02 -32.60
CA PHE A 4 -11.89 -69.21 -31.43
C PHE A 4 -12.11 -67.78 -31.74
N LEU A 5 -13.05 -67.15 -31.05
CA LEU A 5 -13.28 -65.70 -31.13
C LEU A 5 -12.46 -65.00 -30.02
N SER A 6 -11.32 -64.40 -30.38
CA SER A 6 -10.44 -63.67 -29.49
C SER A 6 -11.06 -62.35 -29.23
N PHE A 7 -11.53 -62.08 -28.02
CA PHE A 7 -12.07 -60.80 -27.56
C PHE A 7 -10.90 -59.99 -26.95
N VAL A 8 -10.35 -59.08 -27.75
CA VAL A 8 -9.33 -58.13 -27.28
C VAL A 8 -10.01 -57.03 -26.43
N LEU A 9 -9.84 -57.12 -25.11
CA LEU A 9 -10.25 -56.05 -24.18
C LEU A 9 -9.28 -54.90 -24.32
N MET A 10 -9.70 -53.84 -25.01
CA MET A 10 -8.99 -52.57 -25.10
C MET A 10 -9.25 -51.78 -23.81
N VAL A 11 -8.33 -51.93 -22.85
CA VAL A 11 -8.36 -51.12 -21.60
C VAL A 11 -7.91 -49.71 -21.94
N SER A 12 -8.87 -48.83 -22.13
CA SER A 12 -8.65 -47.40 -22.21
C SER A 12 -8.24 -46.90 -20.83
N TYR A 13 -6.96 -46.63 -20.62
CA TYR A 13 -6.50 -45.90 -19.46
C TYR A 13 -7.04 -44.44 -19.58
N LEU A 14 -8.13 -44.13 -18.89
CA LEU A 14 -8.56 -42.81 -18.58
C LEU A 14 -7.48 -42.20 -17.65
N TYR A 15 -6.62 -41.36 -18.20
CA TYR A 15 -5.76 -40.49 -17.40
C TYR A 15 -6.67 -39.52 -16.70
N ALA A 16 -7.08 -39.79 -15.46
CA ALA A 16 -7.64 -38.83 -14.57
C ALA A 16 -6.54 -37.79 -14.29
N ASN A 17 -6.63 -36.64 -14.90
CA ASN A 17 -5.87 -35.47 -14.45
C ASN A 17 -6.44 -35.11 -13.09
N ASP A 18 -5.82 -35.55 -12.02
CA ASP A 18 -6.15 -35.11 -10.66
C ASP A 18 -5.79 -33.63 -10.52
N ASN A 19 -6.75 -32.77 -10.87
CA ASN A 19 -6.64 -31.34 -10.63
C ASN A 19 -6.72 -31.12 -9.12
N LEU A 20 -5.59 -30.80 -8.51
CA LEU A 20 -5.51 -30.47 -7.10
C LEU A 20 -6.07 -29.07 -6.91
N SER A 21 -7.15 -28.93 -6.16
CA SER A 21 -7.80 -27.64 -5.91
C SER A 21 -7.68 -27.21 -4.45
N ALA A 22 -7.54 -25.92 -4.24
CA ALA A 22 -7.47 -25.31 -2.92
C ALA A 22 -8.21 -23.97 -2.89
N ARG A 23 -8.73 -23.61 -1.71
CA ARG A 23 -9.44 -22.34 -1.53
C ARG A 23 -8.45 -21.20 -1.43
N ALA A 24 -8.83 -20.06 -2.01
CA ALA A 24 -8.04 -18.85 -2.01
C ALA A 24 -8.91 -17.62 -1.73
N VAL A 25 -8.28 -16.58 -1.25
CA VAL A 25 -8.86 -15.24 -1.13
C VAL A 25 -7.89 -14.23 -1.74
N ILE A 26 -8.44 -13.26 -2.47
CA ILE A 26 -7.66 -12.18 -3.05
C ILE A 26 -7.43 -11.11 -1.98
N LEU A 27 -6.18 -10.72 -1.82
CA LEU A 27 -5.76 -9.68 -0.88
C LEU A 27 -5.08 -8.54 -1.65
N SER A 28 -5.22 -7.32 -1.15
CA SER A 28 -4.36 -6.21 -1.56
C SER A 28 -3.07 -6.27 -0.73
N VAL A 29 -1.92 -6.18 -1.40
CA VAL A 29 -0.61 -6.08 -0.71
C VAL A 29 -0.49 -4.75 -0.01
N ASP A 30 -0.92 -3.67 -0.68
CA ASP A 30 -0.91 -2.31 -0.13
C ASP A 30 -2.30 -1.96 0.38
N ARG A 31 -2.49 -2.12 1.68
CA ARG A 31 -3.69 -1.72 2.42
C ARG A 31 -3.25 -0.88 3.61
N THR A 32 -3.82 0.31 3.76
CA THR A 32 -3.47 1.19 4.87
C THR A 32 -4.64 2.05 5.30
N ILE A 33 -4.60 2.47 6.55
CA ILE A 33 -5.49 3.48 7.10
C ILE A 33 -4.72 4.80 7.10
N LEU A 34 -5.24 5.79 6.39
CA LEU A 34 -4.75 7.16 6.42
C LEU A 34 -5.29 7.84 7.67
N SER A 35 -4.39 8.36 8.49
CA SER A 35 -4.72 9.08 9.72
C SER A 35 -4.28 10.54 9.62
N SER A 36 -4.91 11.41 10.41
CA SER A 36 -4.49 12.80 10.50
C SER A 36 -3.20 12.95 11.30
N GLU A 37 -2.28 13.79 10.83
CA GLU A 37 -1.10 14.18 11.58
C GLU A 37 -1.27 15.52 12.30
N ILE A 38 -2.36 16.25 11.99
CA ILE A 38 -2.65 17.59 12.54
C ILE A 38 -4.11 17.68 13.00
N ALA A 39 -4.40 18.68 13.84
CA ALA A 39 -5.78 19.03 14.19
C ALA A 39 -6.36 20.04 13.19
N GLY A 40 -7.67 19.94 12.93
CA GLY A 40 -8.38 20.90 12.09
C GLY A 40 -9.75 20.41 11.66
N GLU A 41 -10.44 21.17 10.82
CA GLU A 41 -11.71 20.80 10.20
C GLU A 41 -11.48 20.25 8.78
N ILE A 42 -12.17 19.19 8.41
CA ILE A 42 -12.14 18.65 7.04
C ILE A 42 -12.95 19.57 6.13
N ILE A 43 -12.28 20.29 5.24
CA ILE A 43 -12.94 21.21 4.29
C ILE A 43 -13.28 20.54 2.96
N GLU A 44 -12.53 19.49 2.59
CA GLU A 44 -12.76 18.74 1.37
C GLU A 44 -12.51 17.24 1.60
N LEU A 45 -13.42 16.42 1.09
CA LEU A 45 -13.31 14.97 1.02
C LEU A 45 -13.61 14.58 -0.43
N SER A 46 -12.54 14.36 -1.20
CA SER A 46 -12.61 14.28 -2.66
C SER A 46 -13.14 12.96 -3.19
N LYS A 47 -13.16 11.90 -2.36
CA LYS A 47 -13.52 10.53 -2.75
C LYS A 47 -14.50 9.91 -1.78
N SER A 48 -15.42 9.12 -2.33
CA SER A 48 -16.37 8.28 -1.59
C SER A 48 -15.88 6.82 -1.54
N GLU A 49 -16.52 6.00 -0.72
CA GLU A 49 -16.26 4.55 -0.68
C GLU A 49 -16.48 3.93 -2.07
N GLY A 50 -15.56 3.10 -2.51
CA GLY A 50 -15.54 2.49 -3.83
C GLY A 50 -14.89 3.33 -4.94
N ASP A 51 -14.71 4.64 -4.74
CA ASP A 51 -14.06 5.50 -5.74
C ASP A 51 -12.58 5.14 -5.93
N SER A 52 -12.12 5.22 -7.17
CA SER A 52 -10.72 5.05 -7.53
C SER A 52 -9.95 6.37 -7.42
N PHE A 53 -8.65 6.24 -7.17
CA PHE A 53 -7.71 7.34 -7.13
C PHE A 53 -6.35 6.91 -7.69
N LYS A 54 -5.53 7.90 -8.04
CA LYS A 54 -4.14 7.72 -8.45
C LYS A 54 -3.20 8.17 -7.35
N LYS A 55 -1.99 7.62 -7.34
CA LYS A 55 -0.90 8.07 -6.47
C LYS A 55 -0.71 9.58 -6.61
N GLY A 56 -0.66 10.29 -5.48
CA GLY A 56 -0.52 11.74 -5.43
C GLY A 56 -1.84 12.51 -5.48
N ASP A 57 -2.97 11.87 -5.79
CA ASP A 57 -4.28 12.51 -5.69
C ASP A 57 -4.53 12.99 -4.27
N THR A 58 -5.05 14.21 -4.12
CA THR A 58 -5.49 14.72 -2.82
C THR A 58 -6.83 14.07 -2.45
N LEU A 59 -6.83 13.29 -1.38
CA LEU A 59 -8.01 12.59 -0.89
C LEU A 59 -8.79 13.43 0.13
N ILE A 60 -8.06 14.13 1.01
CA ILE A 60 -8.65 14.98 2.05
C ILE A 60 -7.89 16.30 2.12
N LYS A 61 -8.62 17.40 2.32
CA LYS A 61 -8.06 18.69 2.72
C LYS A 61 -8.60 19.11 4.09
N ILE A 62 -7.69 19.51 4.94
CA ILE A 62 -7.96 20.04 6.28
C ILE A 62 -7.79 21.55 6.22
N ASP A 63 -8.58 22.31 6.99
CA ASP A 63 -8.40 23.76 7.09
C ASP A 63 -6.98 24.08 7.59
N CYS A 64 -6.26 24.76 6.73
CA CYS A 64 -4.85 25.09 6.91
C CYS A 64 -4.61 26.57 7.31
N SER A 65 -5.65 27.32 7.59
CA SER A 65 -5.57 28.77 7.78
C SER A 65 -4.60 29.15 8.90
N VAL A 66 -4.68 28.47 10.04
CA VAL A 66 -3.81 28.69 11.21
C VAL A 66 -2.36 28.32 10.90
N TYR A 67 -2.12 27.15 10.32
CA TYR A 67 -0.76 26.68 9.98
C TYR A 67 -0.10 27.57 8.93
N LYS A 68 -0.86 28.06 7.93
CA LYS A 68 -0.37 29.03 6.94
C LYS A 68 -0.04 30.37 7.58
N ALA A 69 -0.84 30.86 8.52
CA ALA A 69 -0.56 32.08 9.23
C ALA A 69 0.71 31.98 10.08
N GLN A 70 0.87 30.84 10.78
CA GLN A 70 2.08 30.55 11.57
C GLN A 70 3.33 30.47 10.69
N LYS A 71 3.24 29.79 9.54
CA LYS A 71 4.34 29.74 8.58
C LYS A 71 4.77 31.12 8.12
N ARG A 72 3.81 31.99 7.73
CA ARG A 72 4.13 33.38 7.33
C ARG A 72 4.83 34.17 8.44
N LYS A 73 4.40 33.99 9.71
CA LYS A 73 5.08 34.62 10.84
C LYS A 73 6.56 34.18 10.92
N ILE A 74 6.80 32.91 10.87
CA ILE A 74 8.16 32.31 10.94
C ILE A 74 9.00 32.73 9.72
N GLU A 75 8.42 32.84 8.53
CA GLU A 75 9.10 33.34 7.32
C GLU A 75 9.62 34.75 7.51
N VAL A 76 8.84 35.65 8.17
CA VAL A 76 9.27 37.00 8.50
C VAL A 76 10.39 37.00 9.54
N GLU A 77 10.30 36.16 10.58
CA GLU A 77 11.33 36.03 11.62
C GLU A 77 12.66 35.52 11.01
N LYS A 78 12.59 34.57 10.08
CA LYS A 78 13.75 34.09 9.31
C LYS A 78 14.38 35.21 8.48
N GLU A 79 13.57 35.99 7.77
CA GLU A 79 14.10 37.10 6.96
C GLU A 79 14.77 38.18 7.83
N ILE A 80 14.20 38.50 9.00
CA ILE A 80 14.84 39.40 9.97
C ILE A 80 16.19 38.86 10.41
N SER A 81 16.29 37.58 10.74
CA SER A 81 17.55 36.94 11.15
C SER A 81 18.59 36.97 10.04
N LYS A 82 18.16 36.77 8.79
CA LYS A 82 19.03 36.84 7.61
C LYS A 82 19.59 38.27 7.43
N LEU A 83 18.73 39.31 7.51
CA LEU A 83 19.15 40.72 7.43
C LEU A 83 20.13 41.08 8.55
N GLN A 84 19.91 40.56 9.77
CA GLN A 84 20.84 40.79 10.89
C GLN A 84 22.22 40.15 10.62
N LEU A 85 22.23 38.93 10.09
CA LEU A 85 23.46 38.24 9.68
C LEU A 85 24.20 39.01 8.58
N GLU A 86 23.50 39.48 7.55
CA GLU A 86 24.08 40.24 6.46
C GLU A 86 24.65 41.61 6.96
N LYS A 87 23.93 42.25 7.87
CA LYS A 87 24.40 43.47 8.54
C LYS A 87 25.70 43.20 9.29
N ASN A 88 25.74 42.14 10.10
CA ASN A 88 26.92 41.79 10.90
C ASN A 88 28.11 41.42 10.00
N LYS A 89 27.90 40.68 8.91
CA LYS A 89 28.96 40.41 7.91
C LYS A 89 29.52 41.68 7.26
N LYS A 90 28.68 42.66 7.00
CA LYS A 90 29.13 43.98 6.48
C LYS A 90 29.93 44.76 7.53
N LEU A 91 29.53 44.75 8.81
CA LEU A 91 30.26 45.42 9.87
C LEU A 91 31.67 44.81 10.13
N ASP A 92 31.81 43.52 9.92
CA ASP A 92 33.07 42.80 9.99
C ASP A 92 34.10 43.35 8.96
N THR A 93 33.64 43.63 7.74
CA THR A 93 34.51 44.21 6.68
C THR A 93 35.13 45.57 7.08
N PHE A 94 34.56 46.23 8.07
CA PHE A 94 35.07 47.47 8.63
C PHE A 94 35.76 47.28 9.97
N GLY A 95 36.00 46.03 10.42
CA GLY A 95 36.61 45.72 11.71
C GLY A 95 35.80 46.15 12.93
N SER A 96 34.46 46.38 12.74
CA SER A 96 33.60 46.97 13.77
C SER A 96 32.85 45.92 14.60
N ILE A 97 33.07 44.63 14.34
CA ILE A 97 32.37 43.51 15.03
C ILE A 97 33.30 42.33 15.16
N GLY A 98 33.12 41.52 16.21
CA GLY A 98 33.92 40.31 16.43
C GLY A 98 33.39 39.11 15.65
N THR A 99 34.26 38.21 15.27
CA THR A 99 33.92 36.94 14.57
C THR A 99 32.89 36.10 15.33
N PHE A 100 32.92 36.12 16.65
CA PHE A 100 31.96 35.43 17.51
C PHE A 100 30.51 35.91 17.33
N GLU A 101 30.34 37.25 17.15
CA GLU A 101 29.03 37.86 16.93
C GLU A 101 28.41 37.45 15.58
N ILE A 102 29.26 37.34 14.55
CA ILE A 102 28.86 36.81 13.24
C ILE A 102 28.41 35.39 13.36
N GLN A 103 29.18 34.56 14.09
CA GLN A 103 28.85 33.16 14.31
C GLN A 103 27.50 32.98 15.03
N ILE A 104 27.24 33.78 16.09
CA ILE A 104 25.92 33.83 16.76
C ILE A 104 24.81 34.18 15.79
N SER A 105 25.01 35.18 14.94
CA SER A 105 24.02 35.63 13.96
C SER A 105 23.76 34.53 12.91
N GLN A 106 24.81 33.80 12.51
CA GLN A 106 24.68 32.69 11.60
C GLN A 106 23.83 31.57 12.22
N GLU A 107 24.11 31.18 13.48
CA GLU A 107 23.36 30.14 14.17
C GLU A 107 21.90 30.55 14.44
N ASN A 108 21.64 31.84 14.71
CA ASN A 108 20.26 32.32 14.80
C ASN A 108 19.51 32.22 13.48
N TYR A 109 20.16 32.55 12.35
CA TYR A 109 19.57 32.33 11.03
C TYR A 109 19.30 30.84 10.75
N ASN A 110 20.24 29.95 11.05
CA ASN A 110 20.11 28.50 10.90
C ASN A 110 18.93 27.96 11.73
N LYS A 111 18.77 28.44 12.96
CA LYS A 111 17.65 28.11 13.83
C LYS A 111 16.30 28.51 13.20
N GLN A 112 16.18 29.77 12.73
CA GLN A 112 14.95 30.26 12.09
C GLN A 112 14.67 29.51 10.76
N GLN A 113 15.70 29.08 10.05
CA GLN A 113 15.54 28.23 8.86
C GLN A 113 14.90 26.89 9.25
N ALA A 114 15.40 26.22 10.29
CA ALA A 114 14.83 24.94 10.75
C ALA A 114 13.37 25.10 11.24
N GLU A 115 13.05 26.18 11.95
CA GLU A 115 11.66 26.49 12.37
C GLU A 115 10.74 26.70 11.17
N ASN A 116 11.23 27.39 10.12
CA ASN A 116 10.46 27.56 8.88
C ASN A 116 10.21 26.23 8.16
N ASP A 117 11.18 25.33 8.15
CA ASP A 117 11.03 24.01 7.53
C ASP A 117 9.98 23.17 8.28
N ILE A 118 9.96 23.21 9.63
CA ILE A 118 8.92 22.58 10.44
C ILE A 118 7.54 23.16 10.12
N ALA A 119 7.44 24.49 10.01
CA ALA A 119 6.17 25.14 9.67
C ALA A 119 5.70 24.76 8.24
N ALA A 120 6.61 24.61 7.29
CA ALA A 120 6.30 24.15 5.94
C ALA A 120 5.78 22.69 5.94
N ILE A 121 6.38 21.81 6.72
CA ILE A 121 5.92 20.42 6.91
C ILE A 121 4.49 20.42 7.48
N ASN A 122 4.20 21.24 8.50
CA ASN A 122 2.86 21.32 9.07
C ASN A 122 1.81 21.79 8.05
N VAL A 123 2.18 22.72 7.16
CA VAL A 123 1.31 23.13 6.06
C VAL A 123 1.08 22.02 5.05
N SER A 124 2.11 21.23 4.73
CA SER A 124 1.95 20.10 3.80
C SER A 124 1.00 19.00 4.33
N ARG A 125 0.96 18.80 5.65
CA ARG A 125 0.08 17.86 6.34
C ARG A 125 -1.41 18.21 6.26
N CYS A 126 -1.75 19.44 5.84
CA CYS A 126 -3.16 19.82 5.62
C CYS A 126 -3.78 19.14 4.38
N SER A 127 -2.97 18.52 3.53
CA SER A 127 -3.43 17.82 2.33
C SER A 127 -2.96 16.38 2.40
N ILE A 128 -3.91 15.47 2.56
CA ILE A 128 -3.62 14.04 2.63
C ILE A 128 -3.72 13.47 1.22
N GLN A 129 -2.59 12.96 0.73
CA GLN A 129 -2.44 12.43 -0.61
C GLN A 129 -2.38 10.91 -0.62
N ALA A 130 -2.81 10.31 -1.73
CA ALA A 130 -2.75 8.88 -1.96
C ALA A 130 -1.28 8.42 -2.14
N PRO A 131 -0.80 7.44 -1.34
CA PRO A 131 0.57 6.92 -1.44
C PRO A 131 0.78 5.95 -2.61
N PHE A 132 -0.30 5.39 -3.16
CA PHE A 132 -0.33 4.44 -4.28
C PHE A 132 -1.62 4.57 -5.08
N ASP A 133 -1.73 3.88 -6.22
CA ASP A 133 -2.96 3.77 -7.01
C ASP A 133 -3.93 2.79 -6.35
N GLY A 134 -5.21 3.18 -6.20
CA GLY A 134 -6.12 2.29 -5.48
C GLY A 134 -7.58 2.76 -5.44
N ARG A 135 -8.29 2.24 -4.44
CA ARG A 135 -9.69 2.57 -4.13
C ARG A 135 -9.87 2.82 -2.64
N VAL A 136 -10.88 3.65 -2.34
CA VAL A 136 -11.31 3.87 -0.96
C VAL A 136 -12.13 2.66 -0.50
N ALA A 137 -11.61 1.94 0.51
CA ALA A 137 -12.30 0.78 1.08
C ALA A 137 -13.36 1.21 2.10
N SER A 138 -13.03 2.15 2.99
CA SER A 138 -14.00 2.72 3.94
C SER A 138 -13.64 4.15 4.33
N LYS A 139 -14.68 4.91 4.67
CA LYS A 139 -14.59 6.28 5.13
C LYS A 139 -14.95 6.35 6.61
N LYS A 140 -14.04 6.90 7.44
CA LYS A 140 -14.21 7.01 8.89
C LYS A 140 -14.65 8.41 9.33
N VAL A 141 -14.63 9.38 8.42
CA VAL A 141 -14.88 10.80 8.69
C VAL A 141 -15.81 11.43 7.67
N SER A 142 -16.35 12.59 8.01
CA SER A 142 -17.22 13.37 7.16
C SER A 142 -16.67 14.77 6.89
N LYS A 143 -17.12 15.40 5.81
CA LYS A 143 -16.83 16.82 5.55
C LYS A 143 -17.39 17.66 6.70
N HIS A 144 -16.67 18.73 7.08
CA HIS A 144 -16.93 19.62 8.21
C HIS A 144 -16.77 18.98 9.61
N GLN A 145 -16.21 17.78 9.67
CA GLN A 145 -15.83 17.17 10.94
C GLN A 145 -14.52 17.74 11.45
N SER A 146 -14.47 18.09 12.74
CA SER A 146 -13.22 18.42 13.43
C SER A 146 -12.47 17.13 13.78
N ILE A 147 -11.18 17.11 13.49
CA ILE A 147 -10.28 15.98 13.71
C ILE A 147 -9.07 16.38 14.54
N LYS A 148 -8.43 15.36 15.14
CA LYS A 148 -7.21 15.47 15.93
C LYS A 148 -6.10 14.63 15.30
N PRO A 149 -4.84 14.83 15.69
CA PRO A 149 -3.76 13.93 15.32
C PRO A 149 -4.09 12.48 15.70
N GLN A 150 -3.77 11.53 14.80
CA GLN A 150 -4.02 10.10 14.89
C GLN A 150 -5.47 9.64 14.65
N ASP A 151 -6.43 10.55 14.41
CA ASP A 151 -7.76 10.14 13.99
C ASP A 151 -7.68 9.42 12.63
N GLU A 152 -8.32 8.25 12.55
CA GLU A 152 -8.45 7.48 11.31
C GLU A 152 -9.40 8.20 10.34
N LEU A 153 -9.00 8.36 9.09
CA LEU A 153 -9.74 9.13 8.11
C LEU A 153 -10.32 8.27 7.00
N LEU A 154 -9.46 7.56 6.28
CA LEU A 154 -9.82 6.69 5.16
C LEU A 154 -9.03 5.39 5.25
N GLU A 155 -9.68 4.30 4.96
CA GLU A 155 -9.02 3.05 4.64
C GLU A 155 -8.91 2.91 3.12
N ILE A 156 -7.72 2.68 2.62
CA ILE A 156 -7.43 2.56 1.20
C ILE A 156 -6.74 1.24 0.86
N VAL A 157 -7.04 0.72 -0.32
CA VAL A 157 -6.48 -0.53 -0.84
C VAL A 157 -5.96 -0.34 -2.26
N SER A 158 -4.84 -0.97 -2.58
CA SER A 158 -4.33 -0.98 -3.95
C SER A 158 -5.23 -1.83 -4.86
N SER A 159 -5.41 -1.36 -6.10
CA SER A 159 -6.13 -2.09 -7.15
C SER A 159 -5.19 -2.93 -8.03
N ASP A 160 -3.91 -2.63 -8.03
CA ASP A 160 -2.94 -3.18 -8.99
C ASP A 160 -1.98 -4.19 -8.36
N ASN A 161 -1.76 -4.09 -7.06
CA ASN A 161 -0.86 -4.97 -6.32
C ASN A 161 -1.68 -5.98 -5.51
N LEU A 162 -2.16 -7.02 -6.22
CA LEU A 162 -3.02 -8.06 -5.64
C LEU A 162 -2.25 -9.37 -5.51
N GLU A 163 -2.52 -10.07 -4.41
CA GLU A 163 -2.04 -11.43 -4.13
C GLU A 163 -3.21 -12.36 -3.81
N ALA A 164 -3.04 -13.63 -4.15
CA ALA A 164 -3.92 -14.69 -3.67
C ALA A 164 -3.28 -15.34 -2.44
N LYS A 165 -4.00 -15.36 -1.32
CA LYS A 165 -3.69 -16.22 -0.19
C LYS A 165 -4.44 -17.54 -0.38
N VAL A 166 -3.70 -18.64 -0.60
CA VAL A 166 -4.25 -19.95 -0.86
C VAL A 166 -3.95 -20.86 0.32
N VAL A 167 -4.95 -21.57 0.82
CA VAL A 167 -4.78 -22.55 1.91
C VAL A 167 -4.69 -23.93 1.30
N VAL A 168 -3.55 -24.57 1.48
CA VAL A 168 -3.25 -25.89 0.90
C VAL A 168 -2.95 -26.93 1.98
N PRO A 169 -3.23 -28.22 1.73
CA PRO A 169 -2.80 -29.29 2.63
C PRO A 169 -1.28 -29.31 2.80
N SER A 170 -0.79 -29.57 4.01
CA SER A 170 0.66 -29.61 4.30
C SER A 170 1.39 -30.69 3.52
N SER A 171 0.69 -31.76 3.12
CA SER A 171 1.23 -32.82 2.26
C SER A 171 1.71 -32.34 0.89
N TRP A 172 1.22 -31.17 0.43
CA TRP A 172 1.66 -30.60 -0.84
C TRP A 172 3.07 -30.04 -0.79
N LEU A 173 3.67 -29.85 0.39
CA LEU A 173 5.07 -29.40 0.54
C LEU A 173 6.09 -30.35 -0.15
N ILE A 174 5.71 -31.60 -0.43
CA ILE A 174 6.56 -32.56 -1.15
C ILE A 174 6.90 -32.06 -2.57
N TRP A 175 5.93 -31.41 -3.22
CA TRP A 175 6.06 -30.97 -4.62
C TRP A 175 5.87 -29.48 -4.83
N LEU A 176 5.12 -28.80 -3.94
CA LEU A 176 4.81 -27.38 -4.06
C LEU A 176 6.06 -26.51 -3.78
N LYS A 177 6.44 -25.68 -4.75
CA LYS A 177 7.64 -24.84 -4.64
C LYS A 177 7.35 -23.41 -5.04
N ARG A 178 8.16 -22.49 -4.52
CA ARG A 178 8.19 -21.10 -4.99
C ARG A 178 8.47 -21.04 -6.49
N GLY A 179 7.78 -20.14 -7.19
CA GLY A 179 7.90 -19.97 -8.64
C GLY A 179 6.90 -20.81 -9.45
N MET A 180 6.21 -21.77 -8.86
CA MET A 180 5.20 -22.56 -9.56
C MET A 180 4.01 -21.70 -9.97
N GLU A 181 3.55 -21.88 -11.20
CA GLU A 181 2.34 -21.27 -11.72
C GLU A 181 1.15 -22.21 -11.58
N PHE A 182 -0.01 -21.62 -11.37
CA PHE A 182 -1.28 -22.33 -11.28
C PHE A 182 -2.42 -21.44 -11.80
N ASP A 183 -3.54 -22.05 -12.09
CA ASP A 183 -4.74 -21.32 -12.48
C ASP A 183 -5.56 -20.94 -11.25
N LEU A 184 -6.07 -19.73 -11.25
CA LEU A 184 -6.92 -19.18 -10.21
C LEU A 184 -8.26 -18.82 -10.82
N MET A 185 -9.31 -19.51 -10.40
CA MET A 185 -10.69 -19.24 -10.79
C MET A 185 -11.34 -18.35 -9.75
N ILE A 186 -11.65 -17.11 -10.12
CA ILE A 186 -12.36 -16.18 -9.24
C ILE A 186 -13.83 -16.56 -9.17
N ASP A 187 -14.35 -16.72 -7.97
CA ASP A 187 -15.70 -17.27 -7.79
C ASP A 187 -16.81 -16.27 -8.15
N GLU A 188 -16.59 -14.97 -7.89
CA GLU A 188 -17.59 -13.92 -8.14
C GLU A 188 -17.69 -13.55 -9.62
N THR A 189 -16.56 -13.45 -10.32
CA THR A 189 -16.51 -13.02 -11.73
C THR A 189 -16.46 -14.17 -12.72
N LYS A 190 -16.24 -15.41 -12.23
CA LYS A 190 -15.98 -16.62 -13.05
C LYS A 190 -14.80 -16.42 -14.00
N THR A 191 -13.91 -15.51 -13.68
CA THR A 191 -12.71 -15.22 -14.48
C THR A 191 -11.59 -16.16 -14.09
N LYS A 192 -10.93 -16.73 -15.08
CA LYS A 192 -9.74 -17.57 -14.90
C LYS A 192 -8.50 -16.73 -15.16
N ILE A 193 -7.61 -16.65 -14.18
CA ILE A 193 -6.34 -15.94 -14.27
C ILE A 193 -5.19 -16.86 -13.85
N LYS A 194 -3.97 -16.50 -14.22
CA LYS A 194 -2.76 -17.19 -13.74
C LYS A 194 -2.21 -16.51 -12.50
N ALA A 195 -1.68 -17.33 -11.58
CA ALA A 195 -0.96 -16.88 -10.42
C ALA A 195 0.33 -17.65 -10.24
N GLN A 196 1.32 -17.05 -9.59
CA GLN A 196 2.62 -17.66 -9.33
C GLN A 196 2.90 -17.64 -7.83
N VAL A 197 3.29 -18.79 -7.29
CA VAL A 197 3.68 -18.92 -5.87
C VAL A 197 4.91 -18.06 -5.59
N VAL A 198 4.77 -17.08 -4.72
CA VAL A 198 5.89 -16.21 -4.30
C VAL A 198 6.41 -16.57 -2.92
N GLN A 199 5.56 -17.11 -2.05
CA GLN A 199 5.93 -17.47 -0.69
C GLN A 199 5.09 -18.64 -0.18
N LEU A 200 5.74 -19.53 0.59
CA LEU A 200 5.09 -20.54 1.43
C LEU A 200 5.24 -20.08 2.88
N ASP A 201 4.18 -20.17 3.67
CA ASP A 201 4.24 -19.86 5.10
C ASP A 201 5.21 -20.82 5.81
N SER A 202 5.83 -20.33 6.88
CA SER A 202 6.83 -21.09 7.64
C SER A 202 6.21 -21.97 8.73
N VAL A 203 4.89 -21.90 8.94
CA VAL A 203 4.17 -22.59 10.00
C VAL A 203 2.98 -23.34 9.41
N ILE A 204 2.87 -24.63 9.76
CA ILE A 204 1.71 -25.45 9.44
C ILE A 204 0.73 -25.33 10.60
N ASP A 205 -0.56 -25.12 10.30
CA ASP A 205 -1.61 -25.22 11.29
C ASP A 205 -1.80 -26.69 11.68
N PRO A 206 -1.54 -27.07 12.94
CA PRO A 206 -1.56 -28.47 13.35
C PRO A 206 -2.98 -29.05 13.41
N THR A 207 -4.00 -28.20 13.56
CA THR A 207 -5.40 -28.65 13.66
C THR A 207 -5.97 -29.00 12.32
N SER A 208 -5.75 -28.14 11.31
CA SER A 208 -6.23 -28.33 9.94
C SER A 208 -5.24 -29.06 9.04
N GLN A 209 -4.00 -29.28 9.51
CA GLN A 209 -2.90 -29.85 8.72
C GLN A 209 -2.70 -29.11 7.39
N SER A 210 -2.86 -27.80 7.41
CA SER A 210 -2.74 -26.92 6.24
C SER A 210 -1.69 -25.84 6.46
N LEU A 211 -1.24 -25.25 5.35
CA LEU A 211 -0.43 -24.05 5.36
C LEU A 211 -0.97 -23.05 4.35
N SER A 212 -0.70 -21.78 4.57
CA SER A 212 -1.00 -20.76 3.58
C SER A 212 0.18 -20.57 2.64
N ILE A 213 -0.14 -20.29 1.38
CA ILE A 213 0.83 -19.79 0.41
C ILE A 213 0.35 -18.45 -0.11
N ARG A 214 1.30 -17.58 -0.49
CA ARG A 214 1.02 -16.34 -1.19
C ARG A 214 1.42 -16.48 -2.64
N ALA A 215 0.56 -16.03 -3.52
CA ALA A 215 0.77 -16.08 -4.95
C ALA A 215 0.45 -14.74 -5.58
N LYS A 216 1.38 -14.24 -6.39
CA LYS A 216 1.18 -13.01 -7.16
C LYS A 216 0.28 -13.32 -8.36
N LEU A 217 -0.70 -12.46 -8.62
CA LEU A 217 -1.52 -12.53 -9.81
C LEU A 217 -0.70 -12.09 -11.02
N ILE A 218 -0.78 -12.87 -12.11
CA ILE A 218 -0.09 -12.55 -13.37
C ILE A 218 -1.04 -11.71 -14.23
N LYS A 219 -0.63 -10.49 -14.59
CA LYS A 219 -1.39 -9.58 -15.46
C LYS A 219 -1.48 -10.12 -16.89
N PRO A 220 -2.52 -9.80 -17.68
CA PRO A 220 -3.58 -8.83 -17.33
C PRO A 220 -4.70 -9.45 -16.49
N PHE A 221 -5.27 -8.65 -15.59
CA PHE A 221 -6.52 -8.97 -14.90
C PHE A 221 -7.35 -7.69 -14.74
N GLU A 222 -8.66 -7.81 -14.84
CA GLU A 222 -9.60 -6.72 -14.69
C GLU A 222 -10.74 -7.12 -13.75
N ASN A 223 -11.36 -6.13 -13.11
CA ASN A 223 -12.53 -6.33 -12.24
C ASN A 223 -12.31 -7.30 -11.06
N ILE A 224 -11.06 -7.40 -10.59
CA ILE A 224 -10.72 -8.18 -9.39
C ILE A 224 -10.55 -7.21 -8.23
N ILE A 225 -11.28 -7.48 -7.14
CA ILE A 225 -11.32 -6.65 -5.95
C ILE A 225 -10.80 -7.46 -4.76
N PRO A 226 -9.97 -6.88 -3.86
CA PRO A 226 -9.60 -7.54 -2.62
C PRO A 226 -10.81 -8.01 -1.83
N GLY A 227 -10.74 -9.21 -1.25
CA GLY A 227 -11.84 -9.88 -0.56
C GLY A 227 -12.57 -10.91 -1.42
N MET A 228 -12.39 -10.92 -2.74
CA MET A 228 -12.98 -11.96 -3.60
C MET A 228 -12.43 -13.33 -3.25
N SER A 229 -13.31 -14.33 -3.35
CA SER A 229 -12.98 -15.74 -3.18
C SER A 229 -12.48 -16.34 -4.48
N ALA A 230 -11.61 -17.32 -4.39
CA ALA A 230 -11.12 -18.02 -5.57
C ALA A 230 -10.81 -19.48 -5.27
N THR A 231 -10.75 -20.25 -6.34
CA THR A 231 -10.30 -21.64 -6.32
C THR A 231 -8.99 -21.74 -7.11
N ALA A 232 -7.92 -22.10 -6.41
CA ALA A 232 -6.62 -22.38 -7.00
C ALA A 232 -6.60 -23.81 -7.56
N ILE A 233 -6.18 -23.96 -8.81
CA ILE A 233 -6.13 -25.23 -9.53
C ILE A 233 -4.69 -25.50 -9.93
N PHE A 234 -4.09 -26.51 -9.31
CA PHE A 234 -2.71 -26.91 -9.56
C PHE A 234 -2.70 -28.15 -10.46
N TYR A 235 -1.75 -28.17 -11.39
CA TYR A 235 -1.51 -29.28 -12.29
C TYR A 235 -0.23 -29.99 -11.83
N GLN A 236 -0.38 -31.17 -11.25
CA GLN A 236 0.77 -31.96 -10.85
C GLN A 236 1.42 -32.59 -12.11
N GLN A 237 2.61 -32.13 -12.46
CA GLN A 237 3.41 -32.84 -13.44
C GLN A 237 3.87 -34.18 -12.80
N LYS A 238 3.30 -35.28 -13.24
CA LYS A 238 3.84 -36.63 -12.91
C LYS A 238 5.21 -36.74 -13.59
N ASN A 239 6.29 -36.71 -12.80
CA ASN A 239 7.59 -37.14 -13.24
C ASN A 239 7.61 -38.67 -13.39
#